data_26268b52699fcca878a5539165b14aff
#
_entry.id   26268b52699fcca878a5539165b14aff
#
_cell.length_a   1.000
_cell.length_b   1.000
_cell.length_c   1.000
_cell.angle_alpha   90.00
_cell.angle_beta   90.00
_cell.angle_gamma   90.00
#
_symmetry.space_group_name_H-M   'P 1'
#
loop_
_entity.id
_entity.type
_entity.pdbx_description
1 polymer ?
#
loop_
_entity_poly.entity_id
_entity_poly.type
_entity_poly.pdbx_seq_one_letter_code
_entity_poly.pdbx_strand_id
1 'polypeptide(L)'
;MKVAVVSIGSFDTQYSDYHIMRDIILGLLERGHEVNLIQKQYLETPQYPQQFEKYLKGQLQVQNIRFEKKAKADLKARYLADLSYYKQACTLMKKDKPDKIFLQSNNTAFFTVFYAKHILRCPILYNEQDIFPENAFFAGILSESSPVYKVAHALQKYAYKNATALSTISDDMKSTIVTRYSIP
;
A
#
# COMPACT_ATOMS: atom_id res chain seq x y z
N MET A 1 0.27 20.47 -1.64
CA MET A 1 -0.26 19.52 -0.66
C MET A 1 0.85 18.55 -0.27
N LYS A 2 0.80 18.06 0.95
CA LYS A 2 1.69 16.99 1.44
C LYS A 2 1.02 15.64 1.28
N VAL A 3 1.61 14.77 0.48
CA VAL A 3 1.07 13.43 0.19
C VAL A 3 1.98 12.36 0.78
N ALA A 4 1.44 11.53 1.66
CA ALA A 4 2.13 10.32 2.08
C ALA A 4 1.87 9.21 1.05
N VAL A 5 2.93 8.65 0.48
CA VAL A 5 2.87 7.49 -0.41
C VAL A 5 3.39 6.29 0.36
N VAL A 6 2.51 5.33 0.64
CA VAL A 6 2.87 4.10 1.37
C VAL A 6 2.97 2.95 0.37
N SER A 7 4.20 2.51 0.12
CA SER A 7 4.52 1.46 -0.85
C SER A 7 4.71 0.10 -0.16
N ILE A 8 4.28 -0.98 -0.79
CA ILE A 8 4.56 -2.34 -0.33
C ILE A 8 5.97 -2.80 -0.70
N GLY A 9 6.52 -2.19 -1.75
CA GLY A 9 7.84 -2.52 -2.28
C GLY A 9 8.92 -1.59 -1.78
N SER A 10 10.05 -1.69 -2.41
CA SER A 10 11.21 -0.85 -2.19
C SER A 10 11.87 -0.51 -3.51
N PHE A 11 12.30 0.72 -3.67
CA PHE A 11 13.14 1.11 -4.81
C PHE A 11 14.57 0.56 -4.72
N ASP A 12 14.97 0.00 -3.56
CA ASP A 12 16.23 -0.72 -3.39
C ASP A 12 16.33 -1.97 -4.30
N THR A 13 15.17 -2.56 -4.62
CA THR A 13 15.06 -3.75 -5.45
C THR A 13 13.99 -3.51 -6.48
N GLN A 14 14.27 -3.80 -7.75
CA GLN A 14 13.25 -3.72 -8.79
C GLN A 14 12.16 -4.77 -8.53
N TYR A 15 11.01 -4.33 -8.07
CA TYR A 15 9.82 -5.17 -7.90
C TYR A 15 8.82 -4.90 -9.04
N SER A 16 7.81 -5.75 -9.18
CA SER A 16 6.89 -5.70 -10.33
C SER A 16 6.25 -4.33 -10.58
N ASP A 17 5.93 -3.62 -9.49
CA ASP A 17 5.21 -2.35 -9.53
C ASP A 17 6.13 -1.12 -9.53
N TYR A 18 7.44 -1.33 -9.66
CA TYR A 18 8.46 -0.29 -9.62
C TYR A 18 8.15 0.88 -10.56
N HIS A 19 7.82 0.58 -11.81
CA HIS A 19 7.56 1.62 -12.82
C HIS A 19 6.29 2.40 -12.50
N ILE A 20 5.22 1.71 -12.12
CA ILE A 20 3.93 2.32 -11.78
C ILE A 20 4.11 3.28 -10.59
N MET A 21 4.74 2.81 -9.51
CA MET A 21 4.94 3.62 -8.32
C MET A 21 5.88 4.80 -8.56
N ARG A 22 6.95 4.59 -9.35
CA ARG A 22 7.84 5.68 -9.77
C ARG A 22 7.07 6.78 -10.50
N ASP A 23 6.27 6.41 -11.49
CA ASP A 23 5.56 7.37 -12.34
C ASP A 23 4.45 8.11 -11.56
N ILE A 24 3.79 7.43 -10.62
CA ILE A 24 2.84 8.09 -9.70
C ILE A 24 3.56 9.14 -8.83
N ILE A 25 4.69 8.77 -8.23
CA ILE A 25 5.47 9.69 -7.39
C ILE A 25 5.97 10.87 -8.21
N LEU A 26 6.55 10.65 -9.39
CA LEU A 26 6.99 11.71 -10.28
C LEU A 26 5.84 12.62 -10.68
N GLY A 27 4.69 12.06 -11.05
CA GLY A 27 3.51 12.84 -11.41
C GLY A 27 2.98 13.73 -10.27
N LEU A 28 3.11 13.30 -9.01
CA LEU A 28 2.78 14.14 -7.86
C LEU A 28 3.80 15.28 -7.68
N LEU A 29 5.10 14.98 -7.78
CA LEU A 29 6.18 15.95 -7.64
C LEU A 29 6.15 17.01 -8.75
N GLU A 30 5.91 16.62 -9.99
CA GLU A 30 5.81 17.52 -11.16
C GLU A 30 4.61 18.46 -11.05
N ARG A 31 3.56 18.06 -10.32
CA ARG A 31 2.42 18.93 -10.01
C ARG A 31 2.65 19.83 -8.77
N GLY A 32 3.86 19.87 -8.26
CA GLY A 32 4.24 20.74 -7.14
C GLY A 32 3.77 20.24 -5.77
N HIS A 33 3.48 18.93 -5.62
CA HIS A 33 3.16 18.35 -4.31
C HIS A 33 4.43 17.98 -3.55
N GLU A 34 4.39 18.08 -2.24
CA GLU A 34 5.38 17.47 -1.36
C GLU A 34 5.02 16.00 -1.18
N VAL A 35 5.98 15.12 -1.40
CA VAL A 35 5.78 13.68 -1.28
C VAL A 35 6.63 13.13 -0.14
N ASN A 36 5.98 12.43 0.78
CA ASN A 36 6.65 11.61 1.77
C ASN A 36 6.46 10.13 1.38
N LEU A 37 7.49 9.55 0.78
CA LEU A 37 7.52 8.14 0.41
C LEU A 37 7.91 7.29 1.62
N ILE A 38 7.00 6.43 2.06
CA ILE A 38 7.25 5.43 3.10
C ILE A 38 7.37 4.08 2.41
N GLN A 39 8.54 3.46 2.49
CA GLN A 39 8.82 2.20 1.81
C GLN A 39 9.60 1.21 2.67
N LYS A 40 9.58 -0.06 2.28
CA LYS A 40 10.44 -1.09 2.85
C LYS A 40 11.88 -0.86 2.43
N GLN A 41 12.84 -1.17 3.29
CA GLN A 41 14.27 -1.16 2.99
C GLN A 41 14.83 -2.56 3.15
N TYR A 42 15.44 -3.08 2.10
CA TYR A 42 16.08 -4.40 2.07
C TYR A 42 17.60 -4.33 2.03
N LEU A 43 18.15 -3.28 1.42
CA LEU A 43 19.60 -3.06 1.33
C LEU A 43 20.08 -2.15 2.47
N GLU A 44 21.33 -2.27 2.86
CA GLU A 44 21.94 -1.37 3.86
C GLU A 44 22.00 0.06 3.35
N THR A 45 22.37 0.24 2.08
CA THR A 45 22.39 1.54 1.40
C THR A 45 21.20 1.61 0.44
N PRO A 46 20.18 2.43 0.73
CA PRO A 46 19.03 2.58 -0.15
C PRO A 46 19.42 3.13 -1.53
N GLN A 47 18.81 2.60 -2.56
CA GLN A 47 18.94 3.09 -3.92
C GLN A 47 17.60 3.65 -4.38
N TYR A 48 17.64 4.72 -5.17
CA TYR A 48 16.44 5.37 -5.69
C TYR A 48 16.54 5.58 -7.19
N PRO A 49 15.41 5.72 -7.92
CA PRO A 49 15.42 6.12 -9.32
C PRO A 49 16.18 7.44 -9.50
N GLN A 50 17.02 7.53 -10.50
CA GLN A 50 17.79 8.74 -10.81
C GLN A 50 16.90 9.98 -10.94
N GLN A 51 15.67 9.79 -11.48
CA GLN A 51 14.69 10.86 -11.61
C GLN A 51 14.26 11.50 -10.29
N PHE A 52 14.45 10.82 -9.15
CA PHE A 52 14.13 11.35 -7.83
C PHE A 52 15.19 12.33 -7.30
N GLU A 53 16.42 12.30 -7.79
CA GLU A 53 17.55 13.07 -7.26
C GLU A 53 17.27 14.57 -7.17
N LYS A 54 16.64 15.14 -8.20
CA LYS A 54 16.31 16.56 -8.23
C LYS A 54 15.28 17.00 -7.18
N TYR A 55 14.48 16.04 -6.65
CA TYR A 55 13.42 16.30 -5.67
C TYR A 55 13.82 15.97 -4.23
N LEU A 56 14.85 15.12 -4.03
CA LEU A 56 15.30 14.68 -2.69
C LEU A 56 15.78 15.84 -1.80
N LYS A 57 16.15 16.97 -2.38
CA LYS A 57 16.60 18.17 -1.63
C LYS A 57 15.46 19.09 -1.19
N GLY A 58 14.21 18.72 -1.40
CA GLY A 58 13.07 19.58 -1.08
C GLY A 58 11.73 18.84 -1.06
N GLN A 59 11.14 18.59 -2.23
CA GLN A 59 9.77 18.09 -2.36
C GLN A 59 9.59 16.59 -2.03
N LEU A 60 10.66 15.78 -2.12
CA LEU A 60 10.60 14.35 -1.86
C LEU A 60 11.36 14.01 -0.58
N GLN A 61 10.65 13.52 0.42
CA GLN A 61 11.24 12.85 1.58
C GLN A 61 11.05 11.34 1.45
N VAL A 62 12.07 10.57 1.76
CA VAL A 62 11.98 9.10 1.75
C VAL A 62 12.22 8.58 3.15
N GLN A 63 11.25 7.83 3.66
CA GLN A 63 11.31 7.18 4.96
C GLN A 63 11.38 5.67 4.74
N ASN A 64 12.53 5.11 5.06
CA ASN A 64 12.82 3.69 4.89
C ASN A 64 12.54 2.94 6.20
N ILE A 65 11.74 1.89 6.12
CA ILE A 65 11.49 0.97 7.23
C ILE A 65 12.25 -0.32 6.93
N ARG A 66 13.25 -0.65 7.75
CA ARG A 66 14.02 -1.88 7.58
C ARG A 66 13.09 -3.09 7.58
N PHE A 67 13.21 -3.91 6.55
CA PHE A 67 12.32 -5.05 6.34
C PHE A 67 13.12 -6.29 5.94
N GLU A 68 12.98 -7.35 6.71
CA GLU A 68 13.59 -8.64 6.40
C GLU A 68 12.63 -9.51 5.58
N LYS A 69 13.12 -10.02 4.46
CA LYS A 69 12.35 -11.00 3.67
C LYS A 69 12.18 -12.28 4.47
N LYS A 70 10.93 -12.67 4.72
CA LYS A 70 10.63 -13.96 5.34
C LYS A 70 10.48 -15.05 4.27
N ALA A 71 10.73 -16.29 4.65
CA ALA A 71 10.58 -17.42 3.75
C ALA A 71 9.19 -17.46 3.11
N LYS A 72 9.11 -17.80 1.82
CA LYS A 72 7.82 -17.83 1.08
C LYS A 72 6.80 -18.76 1.71
N ALA A 73 7.24 -19.87 2.31
CA ALA A 73 6.38 -20.85 2.97
C ALA A 73 5.82 -20.38 4.32
N ASP A 74 6.44 -19.38 4.97
CA ASP A 74 5.98 -18.90 6.27
C ASP A 74 4.99 -17.72 6.11
N LEU A 75 3.76 -18.04 5.77
CA LEU A 75 2.68 -17.08 5.57
C LEU A 75 2.40 -16.27 6.83
N LYS A 76 2.46 -16.88 8.02
CA LYS A 76 2.21 -16.21 9.29
C LYS A 76 3.29 -15.17 9.59
N ALA A 77 4.57 -15.53 9.46
CA ALA A 77 5.67 -14.58 9.68
C ALA A 77 5.64 -13.43 8.67
N ARG A 78 5.29 -13.70 7.41
CA ARG A 78 5.11 -12.67 6.38
C ARG A 78 3.99 -11.69 6.75
N TYR A 79 2.84 -12.22 7.14
CA TYR A 79 1.70 -11.38 7.54
C TYR A 79 2.03 -10.50 8.74
N LEU A 80 2.69 -11.05 9.77
CA LEU A 80 3.10 -10.29 10.94
C LEU A 80 4.17 -9.24 10.62
N ALA A 81 5.11 -9.54 9.71
CA ALA A 81 6.11 -8.59 9.25
C ALA A 81 5.45 -7.42 8.49
N ASP A 82 4.49 -7.71 7.61
CA ASP A 82 3.72 -6.68 6.91
C ASP A 82 2.91 -5.83 7.88
N LEU A 83 2.23 -6.43 8.85
CA LEU A 83 1.49 -5.70 9.86
C LEU A 83 2.40 -4.78 10.69
N SER A 84 3.60 -5.24 11.05
CA SER A 84 4.61 -4.43 11.73
C SER A 84 5.07 -3.25 10.87
N TYR A 85 5.29 -3.47 9.58
CA TYR A 85 5.62 -2.41 8.63
C TYR A 85 4.55 -1.32 8.60
N TYR A 86 3.26 -1.70 8.43
CA TYR A 86 2.17 -0.72 8.37
C TYR A 86 1.93 0.01 9.69
N LYS A 87 2.16 -0.65 10.83
CA LYS A 87 2.14 0.02 12.13
C LYS A 87 3.21 1.11 12.23
N GLN A 88 4.41 0.85 11.75
CA GLN A 88 5.48 1.84 11.70
C GLN A 88 5.15 2.96 10.71
N ALA A 89 4.65 2.63 9.51
CA ALA A 89 4.20 3.61 8.52
C ALA A 89 3.11 4.54 9.09
N CYS A 90 2.14 4.00 9.83
CA CYS A 90 1.12 4.79 10.51
C CYS A 90 1.72 5.75 11.54
N THR A 91 2.74 5.30 12.29
CA THR A 91 3.44 6.15 13.26
C THR A 91 4.16 7.32 12.58
N LEU A 92 4.82 7.05 11.45
CA LEU A 92 5.47 8.07 10.63
C LEU A 92 4.46 9.08 10.07
N MET A 93 3.35 8.60 9.50
CA MET A 93 2.27 9.47 9.01
C MET A 93 1.66 10.34 10.10
N LYS A 94 1.50 9.81 11.33
CA LYS A 94 1.00 10.59 12.47
C LYS A 94 1.93 11.77 12.81
N LYS A 95 3.24 11.55 12.76
CA LYS A 95 4.25 12.59 12.99
C LYS A 95 4.22 13.63 11.87
N ASP A 96 4.07 13.18 10.64
CA ASP A 96 4.21 13.97 9.43
C ASP A 96 2.96 14.78 9.06
N LYS A 97 1.78 14.31 9.49
CA LYS A 97 0.46 14.93 9.25
C LYS A 97 0.23 15.23 7.76
N PRO A 98 0.16 14.22 6.88
CA PRO A 98 -0.08 14.45 5.47
C PRO A 98 -1.50 14.97 5.22
N ASP A 99 -1.69 15.74 4.15
CA ASP A 99 -3.01 16.18 3.68
C ASP A 99 -3.79 15.05 3.03
N LYS A 100 -3.08 14.12 2.38
CA LYS A 100 -3.64 12.94 1.71
C LYS A 100 -2.69 11.75 1.79
N ILE A 101 -3.27 10.55 1.70
CA ILE A 101 -2.52 9.29 1.69
C ILE A 101 -2.79 8.58 0.37
N PHE A 102 -1.72 8.17 -0.32
CA PHE A 102 -1.74 7.18 -1.39
C PHE A 102 -1.23 5.87 -0.82
N LEU A 103 -2.10 4.86 -0.76
CA LEU A 103 -1.77 3.54 -0.21
C LEU A 103 -1.75 2.51 -1.34
N GLN A 104 -0.59 1.91 -1.59
CA GLN A 104 -0.50 0.71 -2.42
C GLN A 104 -1.03 -0.49 -1.65
N SER A 105 -1.88 -1.30 -2.28
CA SER A 105 -2.59 -2.40 -1.65
C SER A 105 -1.70 -3.53 -1.17
N ASN A 106 -2.17 -4.20 -0.13
CA ASN A 106 -1.65 -5.49 0.34
C ASN A 106 -2.63 -6.11 1.34
N ASN A 107 -2.30 -7.33 1.79
CA ASN A 107 -3.15 -8.14 2.66
C ASN A 107 -3.44 -7.53 4.05
N THR A 108 -2.70 -6.50 4.46
CA THR A 108 -2.88 -5.81 5.75
C THR A 108 -3.30 -4.34 5.60
N ALA A 109 -3.67 -3.92 4.39
CA ALA A 109 -4.04 -2.54 4.07
C ALA A 109 -5.23 -2.02 4.90
N PHE A 110 -6.15 -2.90 5.30
CA PHE A 110 -7.28 -2.55 6.16
C PHE A 110 -6.84 -1.80 7.43
N PHE A 111 -5.67 -2.16 7.98
CA PHE A 111 -5.12 -1.50 9.16
C PHE A 111 -4.76 -0.04 8.88
N THR A 112 -4.11 0.23 7.74
CA THR A 112 -3.75 1.60 7.34
C THR A 112 -5.00 2.42 7.01
N VAL A 113 -5.99 1.82 6.36
CA VAL A 113 -7.28 2.48 6.08
C VAL A 113 -8.02 2.81 7.37
N PHE A 114 -8.07 1.87 8.32
CA PHE A 114 -8.64 2.11 9.65
C PHE A 114 -7.95 3.30 10.32
N TYR A 115 -6.62 3.30 10.35
CA TYR A 115 -5.82 4.34 10.99
C TYR A 115 -6.00 5.70 10.32
N ALA A 116 -5.98 5.75 8.98
CA ALA A 116 -6.21 6.97 8.22
C ALA A 116 -7.58 7.57 8.52
N LYS A 117 -8.63 6.74 8.54
CA LYS A 117 -10.00 7.20 8.77
C LYS A 117 -10.25 7.65 10.21
N HIS A 118 -9.86 6.85 11.20
CA HIS A 118 -10.29 7.05 12.60
C HIS A 118 -9.29 7.83 13.44
N ILE A 119 -8.00 7.74 13.11
CA ILE A 119 -6.93 8.36 13.91
C ILE A 119 -6.41 9.63 13.26
N LEU A 120 -6.02 9.54 11.98
CA LEU A 120 -5.48 10.69 11.25
C LEU A 120 -6.57 11.59 10.70
N ARG A 121 -7.76 11.05 10.44
CA ARG A 121 -8.87 11.72 9.73
C ARG A 121 -8.42 12.30 8.40
N CYS A 122 -7.59 11.55 7.69
CA CYS A 122 -6.93 11.94 6.46
C CYS A 122 -7.51 11.18 5.28
N PRO A 123 -7.88 11.86 4.17
CA PRO A 123 -8.35 11.19 2.96
C PRO A 123 -7.30 10.21 2.41
N ILE A 124 -7.77 9.02 2.00
CA ILE A 124 -6.93 7.95 1.49
C ILE A 124 -7.41 7.48 0.11
N LEU A 125 -6.51 7.53 -0.87
CA LEU A 125 -6.64 6.81 -2.13
C LEU A 125 -5.99 5.44 -1.96
N TYR A 126 -6.80 4.39 -2.10
CA TYR A 126 -6.36 3.02 -2.02
C TYR A 126 -6.19 2.48 -3.44
N ASN A 127 -4.95 2.20 -3.83
CA ASN A 127 -4.60 1.67 -5.14
C ASN A 127 -4.52 0.14 -5.07
N GLU A 128 -5.51 -0.53 -5.64
CA GLU A 128 -5.59 -1.98 -5.67
C GLU A 128 -4.90 -2.55 -6.90
N GLN A 129 -3.94 -3.44 -6.67
CA GLN A 129 -3.16 -4.08 -7.73
C GLN A 129 -3.25 -5.61 -7.70
N ASP A 130 -3.72 -6.20 -6.56
CA ASP A 130 -3.84 -7.64 -6.39
C ASP A 130 -4.91 -7.98 -5.35
N ILE A 131 -6.12 -8.29 -5.80
CA ILE A 131 -7.28 -8.49 -4.91
C ILE A 131 -7.09 -9.74 -4.06
N PHE A 132 -6.77 -9.56 -2.80
CA PHE A 132 -6.75 -10.62 -1.80
C PHE A 132 -8.06 -10.58 -0.96
N PRO A 133 -8.70 -11.71 -0.66
CA PRO A 133 -8.26 -13.10 -0.86
C PRO A 133 -8.66 -13.74 -2.20
N GLU A 134 -9.25 -13.01 -3.13
CA GLU A 134 -9.77 -13.55 -4.38
C GLU A 134 -8.68 -14.21 -5.25
N ASN A 135 -7.49 -13.60 -5.34
CA ASN A 135 -6.38 -14.19 -6.07
C ASN A 135 -5.97 -15.57 -5.49
N ALA A 136 -5.98 -15.71 -4.17
CA ALA A 136 -5.70 -16.99 -3.51
C ALA A 136 -6.83 -18.01 -3.71
N PHE A 137 -8.08 -17.56 -3.80
CA PHE A 137 -9.23 -18.40 -4.15
C PHE A 137 -9.13 -18.90 -5.59
N PHE A 138 -8.93 -18.01 -6.56
CA PHE A 138 -8.81 -18.40 -7.97
C PHE A 138 -7.59 -19.27 -8.26
N ALA A 139 -6.52 -19.13 -7.48
CA ALA A 139 -5.35 -20.01 -7.53
C ALA A 139 -5.56 -21.37 -6.82
N GLY A 140 -6.74 -21.63 -6.24
CA GLY A 140 -7.03 -22.87 -5.52
C GLY A 140 -6.31 -23.03 -4.17
N ILE A 141 -5.70 -21.95 -3.65
CA ILE A 141 -4.97 -21.94 -2.38
C ILE A 141 -5.91 -21.83 -1.19
N LEU A 142 -6.99 -21.04 -1.34
CA LEU A 142 -8.02 -20.83 -0.32
C LEU A 142 -9.40 -21.24 -0.85
N SER A 143 -10.23 -21.82 0.03
CA SER A 143 -11.63 -22.06 -0.26
C SER A 143 -12.48 -20.89 0.30
N GLU A 144 -13.52 -20.47 -0.42
CA GLU A 144 -14.49 -19.47 0.06
C GLU A 144 -15.18 -19.89 1.37
N SER A 145 -15.33 -21.20 1.59
CA SER A 145 -15.91 -21.73 2.83
C SER A 145 -14.97 -21.60 4.03
N SER A 146 -13.66 -21.42 3.80
CA SER A 146 -12.67 -21.36 4.87
C SER A 146 -12.83 -20.15 5.77
N PRO A 147 -12.64 -20.27 7.09
CA PRO A 147 -12.67 -19.12 8.00
C PRO A 147 -11.64 -18.03 7.63
N VAL A 148 -10.47 -18.46 7.13
CA VAL A 148 -9.40 -17.53 6.71
C VAL A 148 -9.87 -16.65 5.55
N TYR A 149 -10.48 -17.25 4.52
CA TYR A 149 -11.04 -16.48 3.42
C TYR A 149 -12.11 -15.49 3.90
N LYS A 150 -13.08 -15.95 4.69
CA LYS A 150 -14.18 -15.11 5.18
C LYS A 150 -13.68 -13.90 5.98
N VAL A 151 -12.71 -14.11 6.86
CA VAL A 151 -12.10 -13.02 7.63
C VAL A 151 -11.34 -12.06 6.72
N ALA A 152 -10.49 -12.58 5.83
CA ALA A 152 -9.72 -11.75 4.89
C ALA A 152 -10.64 -10.93 3.98
N HIS A 153 -11.70 -11.56 3.43
CA HIS A 153 -12.71 -10.89 2.61
C HIS A 153 -13.43 -9.76 3.38
N ALA A 154 -13.81 -10.01 4.63
CA ALA A 154 -14.46 -8.99 5.47
C ALA A 154 -13.54 -7.80 5.76
N LEU A 155 -12.24 -8.04 6.04
CA LEU A 155 -11.25 -7.00 6.26
C LEU A 155 -10.98 -6.19 4.98
N GLN A 156 -10.89 -6.87 3.84
CA GLN A 156 -10.73 -6.20 2.54
C GLN A 156 -11.97 -5.36 2.19
N LYS A 157 -13.17 -5.90 2.40
CA LYS A 157 -14.43 -5.15 2.25
C LYS A 157 -14.47 -3.90 3.12
N TYR A 158 -13.99 -4.01 4.36
CA TYR A 158 -13.84 -2.86 5.23
C TYR A 158 -12.90 -1.81 4.63
N ALA A 159 -11.73 -2.21 4.12
CA ALA A 159 -10.77 -1.31 3.50
C ALA A 159 -11.41 -0.55 2.32
N TYR A 160 -12.06 -1.25 1.41
CA TYR A 160 -12.72 -0.64 0.25
C TYR A 160 -13.83 0.34 0.64
N LYS A 161 -14.69 -0.02 1.59
CA LYS A 161 -15.79 0.85 2.04
C LYS A 161 -15.33 2.10 2.77
N ASN A 162 -14.14 2.10 3.33
CA ASN A 162 -13.64 3.18 4.17
C ASN A 162 -12.49 3.99 3.54
N ALA A 163 -11.98 3.57 2.39
CA ALA A 163 -11.13 4.42 1.57
C ALA A 163 -11.95 5.58 0.99
N THR A 164 -11.32 6.73 0.81
CA THR A 164 -11.96 7.91 0.20
C THR A 164 -12.14 7.71 -1.30
N ALA A 165 -11.19 7.03 -1.93
CA ALA A 165 -11.24 6.64 -3.33
C ALA A 165 -10.48 5.32 -3.53
N LEU A 166 -10.89 4.57 -4.56
CA LEU A 166 -10.24 3.36 -5.02
C LEU A 166 -9.73 3.56 -6.44
N SER A 167 -8.57 3.01 -6.74
CA SER A 167 -8.09 2.84 -8.10
C SER A 167 -7.64 1.41 -8.33
N THR A 168 -7.82 0.91 -9.53
CA THR A 168 -7.45 -0.43 -9.96
C THR A 168 -6.62 -0.36 -11.23
N ILE A 169 -5.89 -1.41 -11.55
CA ILE A 169 -5.08 -1.50 -12.76
C ILE A 169 -5.85 -1.98 -14.00
N SER A 170 -7.10 -2.44 -13.84
CA SER A 170 -7.94 -2.89 -14.94
C SER A 170 -9.44 -2.79 -14.62
N ASP A 171 -10.26 -2.75 -15.68
CA ASP A 171 -11.72 -2.79 -15.56
C ASP A 171 -12.24 -4.12 -14.99
N ASP A 172 -11.55 -5.23 -15.26
CA ASP A 172 -11.89 -6.54 -14.70
C ASP A 172 -11.73 -6.54 -13.18
N MET A 173 -10.65 -5.96 -12.65
CA MET A 173 -10.47 -5.78 -11.21
C MET A 173 -11.56 -4.89 -10.62
N LYS A 174 -11.87 -3.78 -11.27
CA LYS A 174 -12.97 -2.91 -10.87
C LYS A 174 -14.28 -3.68 -10.80
N SER A 175 -14.62 -4.43 -11.84
CA SER A 175 -15.83 -5.25 -11.89
C SER A 175 -15.88 -6.30 -10.78
N THR A 176 -14.75 -6.92 -10.48
CA THR A 176 -14.60 -7.89 -9.38
C THR A 176 -14.88 -7.23 -8.03
N ILE A 177 -14.30 -6.04 -7.78
CA ILE A 177 -14.50 -5.31 -6.53
C ILE A 177 -15.98 -4.90 -6.37
N VAL A 178 -16.56 -4.32 -7.41
CA VAL A 178 -17.98 -3.91 -7.40
C VAL A 178 -18.87 -5.11 -7.09
N THR A 179 -18.68 -6.23 -7.79
CA THR A 179 -19.57 -7.40 -7.68
C THR A 179 -19.35 -8.15 -6.37
N ARG A 180 -18.10 -8.54 -6.04
CA ARG A 180 -17.84 -9.42 -4.89
C ARG A 180 -17.90 -8.72 -3.55
N TYR A 181 -17.59 -7.43 -3.52
CA TYR A 181 -17.57 -6.65 -2.26
C TYR A 181 -18.77 -5.73 -2.09
N SER A 182 -19.62 -5.62 -3.11
CA SER A 182 -20.78 -4.70 -3.12
C SER A 182 -20.35 -3.25 -2.82
N ILE A 183 -19.36 -2.79 -3.57
CA ILE A 183 -18.87 -1.41 -3.55
C ILE A 183 -19.50 -0.67 -4.73
N PRO A 184 -20.04 0.55 -4.53
CA PRO A 184 -20.65 1.34 -5.59
C PRO A 184 -19.65 1.81 -6.65
#